data_3e47876397e4a625b5e398fe86d53a02
#
_entry.id   3e47876397e4a625b5e398fe86d53a02
#
_cell.length_a   1.000
_cell.length_b   1.000
_cell.length_c   1.000
_cell.angle_alpha   90.00
_cell.angle_beta   90.00
_cell.angle_gamma   90.00
#
_symmetry.space_group_name_H-M   'P 1'
#
loop_
_entity.id
_entity.type
_entity.pdbx_description
1 polymer ?
#
loop_
_entity_poly.entity_id
_entity_poly.type
_entity_poly.pdbx_seq_one_letter_code
_entity_poly.pdbx_strand_id
1 'polypeptide(L)'
;MVDSVPYANPAGSASESASAGSIPVFGANTYAADSEEVQAVSIRGFVKTFGKKVAVDNLSLSIPAGSFYGLVGPNGAGKTTTIKMLTGLLMPDAGSASIFGNDVWSDVNSAKRAIGLMPQADEIFKTITGLQLLTYAGMLRDMSRAESVKRANDLLSAFDLTEAANTMVSDYSTGMTKKICLATAMIHSPRVLVLDEPFEAVDPVSSANLKDILAEYVSTGGTVIISSHVMELVEKMCSHVAIINEGHVAAAGTLEEVAQGKDLEDRFMELVGGRHSAARIDWLNGGESYNATPIASNHNA
;
A
#
# COMPACT_ATOMS: atom_id res chain seq x y z
N MET A 1 -35.38 57.42 -15.76
CA MET A 1 -36.47 56.44 -15.55
C MET A 1 -35.84 55.08 -15.75
N VAL A 2 -35.51 54.45 -14.66
CA VAL A 2 -35.00 53.05 -14.63
C VAL A 2 -35.73 52.38 -13.48
N ASP A 3 -36.60 51.42 -13.83
CA ASP A 3 -37.46 50.70 -12.91
C ASP A 3 -36.65 49.73 -12.04
N SER A 4 -36.84 49.84 -10.74
CA SER A 4 -36.34 48.96 -9.72
C SER A 4 -37.28 47.76 -9.55
N VAL A 5 -36.76 46.53 -9.66
CA VAL A 5 -37.45 45.29 -9.34
C VAL A 5 -36.98 44.83 -7.95
N PRO A 6 -37.87 44.49 -7.02
CA PRO A 6 -37.49 44.09 -5.64
C PRO A 6 -37.07 42.62 -5.56
N TYR A 7 -36.01 42.39 -4.81
CA TYR A 7 -35.50 41.07 -4.46
C TYR A 7 -36.32 40.49 -3.29
N ALA A 8 -37.03 39.38 -3.54
CA ALA A 8 -37.71 38.63 -2.48
C ALA A 8 -36.75 37.55 -1.90
N ASN A 9 -36.57 37.58 -0.60
CA ASN A 9 -35.83 36.61 0.19
C ASN A 9 -36.81 35.54 0.71
N PRO A 10 -36.59 34.24 0.51
CA PRO A 10 -37.23 33.22 1.34
C PRO A 10 -36.22 32.61 2.32
N ALA A 11 -36.39 32.94 3.60
CA ALA A 11 -35.85 32.19 4.68
C ALA A 11 -36.52 30.81 4.73
N GLY A 12 -35.71 29.76 4.64
CA GLY A 12 -36.11 28.39 4.85
C GLY A 12 -34.94 27.63 5.51
N SER A 13 -35.04 27.50 6.82
CA SER A 13 -34.14 26.68 7.63
C SER A 13 -34.33 25.20 7.28
N ALA A 14 -33.34 24.57 6.68
CA ALA A 14 -33.21 23.12 6.64
C ALA A 14 -31.85 22.75 7.25
N SER A 15 -31.89 22.12 8.40
CA SER A 15 -30.75 21.46 9.01
C SER A 15 -30.42 20.21 8.20
N GLU A 16 -29.45 20.29 7.31
CA GLU A 16 -28.84 19.10 6.69
C GLU A 16 -27.75 18.56 7.60
N SER A 17 -28.03 17.38 8.14
CA SER A 17 -27.04 16.52 8.77
C SER A 17 -25.97 16.16 7.76
N ALA A 18 -24.70 16.50 8.07
CA ALA A 18 -23.56 16.10 7.29
C ALA A 18 -23.48 14.56 7.24
N SER A 19 -23.85 13.97 6.12
CA SER A 19 -23.58 12.57 5.83
C SER A 19 -22.08 12.43 5.53
N ALA A 20 -21.41 11.54 6.27
CA ALA A 20 -20.04 11.13 5.97
C ALA A 20 -19.90 10.80 4.49
N GLY A 21 -18.90 11.41 3.83
CA GLY A 21 -18.63 11.20 2.42
C GLY A 21 -18.36 9.73 2.13
N SER A 22 -19.28 9.08 1.40
CA SER A 22 -19.11 7.71 0.96
C SER A 22 -18.05 7.65 -0.13
N ILE A 23 -17.08 6.73 0.02
CA ILE A 23 -16.14 6.34 -1.02
C ILE A 23 -16.95 5.90 -2.24
N PRO A 24 -16.57 6.26 -3.49
CA PRO A 24 -17.35 5.91 -4.68
C PRO A 24 -17.52 4.40 -4.77
N VAL A 25 -18.76 3.94 -4.69
CA VAL A 25 -19.16 2.54 -4.81
C VAL A 25 -18.93 2.10 -6.26
N PHE A 26 -18.05 1.14 -6.49
CA PHE A 26 -17.96 0.43 -7.76
C PHE A 26 -19.29 -0.30 -7.97
N GLY A 27 -19.88 -0.18 -9.16
CA GLY A 27 -21.16 -0.82 -9.45
C GLY A 27 -21.11 -2.30 -9.06
N ALA A 28 -22.07 -2.71 -8.22
CA ALA A 28 -22.16 -4.08 -7.72
C ALA A 28 -22.27 -5.04 -8.91
N ASN A 29 -21.18 -5.74 -9.22
CA ASN A 29 -21.16 -6.79 -10.19
C ASN A 29 -21.58 -8.05 -9.45
N THR A 30 -22.87 -8.41 -9.53
CA THR A 30 -23.41 -9.67 -9.06
C THR A 30 -22.87 -10.79 -9.95
N TYR A 31 -21.70 -11.34 -9.58
CA TYR A 31 -21.22 -12.58 -10.17
C TYR A 31 -21.91 -13.74 -9.48
N ALA A 32 -22.73 -14.48 -10.25
CA ALA A 32 -23.34 -15.73 -9.83
C ALA A 32 -22.25 -16.78 -9.55
N ALA A 33 -22.45 -17.56 -8.50
CA ALA A 33 -21.64 -18.72 -8.14
C ALA A 33 -21.70 -19.74 -9.30
N ASP A 34 -20.57 -19.88 -10.02
CA ASP A 34 -20.11 -20.94 -10.94
C ASP A 34 -19.18 -20.39 -12.04
N SER A 35 -18.45 -19.28 -11.77
CA SER A 35 -17.48 -18.72 -12.72
C SER A 35 -16.05 -18.94 -12.18
N GLU A 36 -15.14 -19.31 -13.06
CA GLU A 36 -13.69 -19.25 -12.82
C GLU A 36 -13.37 -17.92 -12.08
N GLU A 37 -12.68 -18.01 -10.98
CA GLU A 37 -12.34 -16.86 -10.13
C GLU A 37 -11.63 -15.79 -10.96
N VAL A 38 -12.26 -14.63 -11.08
CA VAL A 38 -11.74 -13.54 -11.94
C VAL A 38 -10.40 -13.06 -11.39
N GLN A 39 -9.35 -13.18 -12.21
CA GLN A 39 -8.03 -12.72 -11.82
C GLN A 39 -7.90 -11.21 -12.07
N ALA A 40 -7.62 -10.45 -10.99
CA ALA A 40 -7.30 -9.03 -11.10
C ALA A 40 -5.91 -8.83 -11.70
N VAL A 41 -4.95 -9.68 -11.30
CA VAL A 41 -3.56 -9.66 -11.77
C VAL A 41 -3.11 -11.06 -12.15
N SER A 42 -2.42 -11.17 -13.29
CA SER A 42 -1.70 -12.39 -13.69
C SER A 42 -0.27 -12.01 -14.06
N ILE A 43 0.70 -12.61 -13.38
CA ILE A 43 2.14 -12.50 -13.67
C ILE A 43 2.61 -13.87 -14.16
N ARG A 44 3.36 -13.90 -15.26
CA ARG A 44 3.86 -15.13 -15.87
C ARG A 44 5.35 -15.01 -16.15
N GLY A 45 6.15 -15.78 -15.43
CA GLY A 45 7.57 -15.96 -15.70
C GLY A 45 8.39 -14.67 -15.63
N PHE A 46 8.10 -13.74 -14.71
CA PHE A 46 8.89 -12.52 -14.57
C PHE A 46 10.36 -12.84 -14.25
N VAL A 47 11.25 -12.24 -15.01
CA VAL A 47 12.70 -12.27 -14.78
C VAL A 47 13.21 -10.83 -14.75
N LYS A 48 14.08 -10.53 -13.77
CA LYS A 48 14.80 -9.26 -13.71
C LYS A 48 16.18 -9.43 -13.11
N THR A 49 17.18 -8.97 -13.86
CA THR A 49 18.59 -9.01 -13.45
C THR A 49 19.17 -7.61 -13.40
N PHE A 50 19.93 -7.30 -12.36
CA PHE A 50 20.72 -6.07 -12.22
C PHE A 50 22.19 -6.43 -12.13
N GLY A 51 22.92 -6.22 -13.22
CA GLY A 51 24.32 -6.64 -13.35
C GLY A 51 24.47 -8.15 -13.16
N LYS A 52 25.06 -8.60 -12.04
CA LYS A 52 25.23 -10.03 -11.73
C LYS A 52 24.14 -10.57 -10.80
N LYS A 53 23.28 -9.70 -10.25
CA LYS A 53 22.24 -10.10 -9.29
C LYS A 53 20.93 -10.35 -10.01
N VAL A 54 20.42 -11.57 -9.93
CA VAL A 54 19.03 -11.90 -10.30
C VAL A 54 18.14 -11.45 -9.15
N ALA A 55 17.30 -10.46 -9.41
CA ALA A 55 16.39 -9.88 -8.41
C ALA A 55 15.01 -10.54 -8.43
N VAL A 56 14.56 -11.02 -9.58
CA VAL A 56 13.35 -11.81 -9.79
C VAL A 56 13.69 -12.89 -10.79
N ASP A 57 13.34 -14.13 -10.48
CA ASP A 57 13.70 -15.29 -11.27
C ASP A 57 12.49 -16.19 -11.52
N ASN A 58 11.97 -16.17 -12.74
CA ASN A 58 10.83 -16.95 -13.23
C ASN A 58 9.59 -16.85 -12.30
N LEU A 59 9.30 -15.65 -11.75
CA LEU A 59 8.20 -15.44 -10.82
C LEU A 59 6.87 -15.44 -11.56
N SER A 60 5.96 -16.34 -11.16
CA SER A 60 4.57 -16.39 -11.65
C SER A 60 3.61 -16.27 -10.46
N LEU A 61 2.55 -15.47 -10.62
CA LEU A 61 1.60 -15.19 -9.56
C LEU A 61 0.25 -14.79 -10.14
N SER A 62 -0.84 -15.31 -9.56
CA SER A 62 -2.21 -14.90 -9.86
C SER A 62 -2.84 -14.29 -8.61
N ILE A 63 -3.53 -13.14 -8.76
CA ILE A 63 -4.17 -12.41 -7.69
C ILE A 63 -5.65 -12.28 -8.00
N PRO A 64 -6.54 -12.87 -7.17
CA PRO A 64 -7.98 -12.81 -7.37
C PRO A 64 -8.53 -11.38 -7.26
N ALA A 65 -9.58 -11.09 -8.02
CA ALA A 65 -10.30 -9.83 -7.91
C ALA A 65 -11.05 -9.76 -6.56
N GLY A 66 -11.09 -8.55 -5.97
CA GLY A 66 -11.74 -8.33 -4.68
C GLY A 66 -10.96 -8.88 -3.49
N SER A 67 -9.70 -9.30 -3.68
CA SER A 67 -8.86 -9.81 -2.60
C SER A 67 -8.03 -8.70 -1.94
N PHE A 68 -7.72 -8.90 -0.65
CA PHE A 68 -6.64 -8.21 0.02
C PHE A 68 -5.42 -9.13 0.01
N TYR A 69 -4.42 -8.82 -0.83
CA TYR A 69 -3.31 -9.70 -1.15
C TYR A 69 -1.99 -9.22 -0.55
N GLY A 70 -1.33 -10.04 0.24
CA GLY A 70 -0.03 -9.77 0.84
C GLY A 70 1.14 -10.34 0.01
N LEU A 71 2.11 -9.50 -0.36
CA LEU A 71 3.41 -9.93 -0.87
C LEU A 71 4.42 -9.86 0.28
N VAL A 72 4.80 -11.00 0.85
CA VAL A 72 5.69 -11.05 1.99
C VAL A 72 7.04 -11.67 1.61
N GLY A 73 8.09 -11.29 2.33
CA GLY A 73 9.43 -11.79 2.06
C GLY A 73 10.49 -10.93 2.73
N PRO A 74 11.72 -11.43 2.90
CA PRO A 74 12.80 -10.65 3.48
C PRO A 74 13.18 -9.45 2.60
N ASN A 75 13.99 -8.54 3.18
CA ASN A 75 14.54 -7.44 2.40
C ASN A 75 15.43 -7.98 1.27
N GLY A 76 15.21 -7.47 0.06
CA GLY A 76 15.91 -7.93 -1.13
C GLY A 76 15.35 -9.20 -1.77
N ALA A 77 14.22 -9.75 -1.29
CA ALA A 77 13.56 -10.92 -1.89
C ALA A 77 12.98 -10.70 -3.29
N GLY A 78 12.88 -9.43 -3.75
CA GLY A 78 12.33 -9.11 -5.07
C GLY A 78 10.95 -8.45 -5.05
N LYS A 79 10.31 -8.22 -3.89
CA LYS A 79 8.95 -7.63 -3.75
C LYS A 79 8.79 -6.31 -4.51
N THR A 80 9.58 -5.29 -4.17
CA THR A 80 9.55 -3.97 -4.83
C THR A 80 9.86 -4.06 -6.32
N THR A 81 10.78 -4.93 -6.73
CA THR A 81 11.10 -5.16 -8.15
C THR A 81 9.90 -5.74 -8.87
N THR A 82 9.23 -6.74 -8.30
CA THR A 82 8.00 -7.34 -8.84
C THR A 82 6.88 -6.30 -8.95
N ILE A 83 6.67 -5.48 -7.91
CA ILE A 83 5.69 -4.39 -7.93
C ILE A 83 6.01 -3.39 -9.06
N LYS A 84 7.25 -2.96 -9.21
CA LYS A 84 7.65 -2.02 -10.27
C LYS A 84 7.45 -2.59 -11.68
N MET A 85 7.68 -3.88 -11.87
CA MET A 85 7.40 -4.55 -13.15
C MET A 85 5.89 -4.67 -13.40
N LEU A 86 5.12 -5.08 -12.40
CA LEU A 86 3.66 -5.17 -12.48
C LEU A 86 2.98 -3.83 -12.78
N THR A 87 3.51 -2.74 -12.25
CA THR A 87 2.94 -1.39 -12.42
C THR A 87 3.45 -0.65 -13.66
N GLY A 88 4.30 -1.29 -14.48
CA GLY A 88 4.85 -0.70 -15.69
C GLY A 88 5.92 0.37 -15.45
N LEU A 89 6.51 0.41 -14.25
CA LEU A 89 7.62 1.31 -13.93
C LEU A 89 9.00 0.72 -14.27
N LEU A 90 9.09 -0.59 -14.35
CA LEU A 90 10.34 -1.30 -14.64
C LEU A 90 10.06 -2.43 -15.64
N MET A 91 10.69 -2.37 -16.81
CA MET A 91 10.51 -3.41 -17.81
C MET A 91 11.19 -4.71 -17.36
N PRO A 92 10.48 -5.87 -17.36
CA PRO A 92 11.08 -7.16 -17.10
C PRO A 92 12.07 -7.54 -18.21
N ASP A 93 13.06 -8.37 -17.90
CA ASP A 93 13.95 -8.96 -18.89
C ASP A 93 13.28 -10.12 -19.63
N ALA A 94 12.33 -10.81 -18.97
CA ALA A 94 11.43 -11.81 -19.54
C ALA A 94 10.12 -11.91 -18.75
N GLY A 95 9.13 -12.53 -19.36
CA GLY A 95 7.80 -12.72 -18.77
C GLY A 95 6.82 -11.61 -19.14
N SER A 96 5.59 -11.71 -18.61
CA SER A 96 4.51 -10.76 -18.87
C SER A 96 3.62 -10.60 -17.64
N ALA A 97 2.87 -9.50 -17.58
CA ALA A 97 1.82 -9.30 -16.60
C ALA A 97 0.59 -8.66 -17.24
N SER A 98 -0.59 -9.00 -16.71
CA SER A 98 -1.84 -8.38 -17.11
C SER A 98 -2.66 -7.95 -15.90
N ILE A 99 -3.41 -6.86 -16.07
CA ILE A 99 -4.36 -6.32 -15.11
C ILE A 99 -5.76 -6.47 -15.72
N PHE A 100 -6.60 -7.30 -15.13
CA PHE A 100 -7.91 -7.67 -15.70
C PHE A 100 -7.83 -8.03 -17.19
N GLY A 101 -6.80 -8.82 -17.57
CA GLY A 101 -6.56 -9.27 -18.93
C GLY A 101 -5.83 -8.28 -19.83
N ASN A 102 -5.66 -7.01 -19.44
CA ASN A 102 -4.93 -6.01 -20.22
C ASN A 102 -3.43 -6.12 -19.91
N ASP A 103 -2.62 -6.41 -20.92
CA ASP A 103 -1.17 -6.54 -20.75
C ASP A 103 -0.52 -5.19 -20.39
N VAL A 104 0.33 -5.23 -19.38
CA VAL A 104 0.94 -4.02 -18.77
C VAL A 104 1.84 -3.25 -19.75
N TRP A 105 2.43 -3.95 -20.75
CA TRP A 105 3.40 -3.38 -21.64
C TRP A 105 2.88 -3.13 -23.06
N SER A 106 1.92 -3.93 -23.54
CA SER A 106 1.31 -3.74 -24.86
C SER A 106 0.01 -2.94 -24.83
N ASP A 107 -0.79 -3.04 -23.74
CA ASP A 107 -2.00 -2.22 -23.51
C ASP A 107 -1.84 -1.35 -22.27
N VAL A 108 -0.80 -0.51 -22.30
CA VAL A 108 -0.36 0.33 -21.17
C VAL A 108 -1.49 1.21 -20.61
N ASN A 109 -2.32 1.77 -21.48
CA ASN A 109 -3.36 2.72 -21.05
C ASN A 109 -4.48 2.03 -20.29
N SER A 110 -4.95 0.88 -20.77
CA SER A 110 -6.00 0.11 -20.09
C SER A 110 -5.50 -0.44 -18.76
N ALA A 111 -4.28 -0.99 -18.73
CA ALA A 111 -3.65 -1.46 -17.50
C ALA A 111 -3.48 -0.33 -16.47
N LYS A 112 -2.95 0.83 -16.88
CA LYS A 112 -2.73 1.99 -15.99
C LYS A 112 -4.03 2.64 -15.47
N ARG A 113 -5.13 2.57 -16.22
CA ARG A 113 -6.44 3.03 -15.73
C ARG A 113 -6.98 2.14 -14.62
N ALA A 114 -6.71 0.85 -14.69
CA ALA A 114 -7.20 -0.12 -13.72
C ALA A 114 -6.38 -0.13 -12.41
N ILE A 115 -5.16 0.44 -12.41
CA ILE A 115 -4.23 0.35 -11.27
C ILE A 115 -3.94 1.72 -10.64
N GLY A 116 -3.97 1.77 -9.31
CA GLY A 116 -3.46 2.86 -8.50
C GLY A 116 -2.21 2.40 -7.75
N LEU A 117 -1.07 3.04 -8.03
CA LEU A 117 0.17 2.80 -7.30
C LEU A 117 0.34 3.91 -6.27
N MET A 118 0.53 3.54 -5.01
CA MET A 118 0.88 4.48 -3.95
C MET A 118 2.32 4.95 -4.15
N PRO A 119 2.56 6.25 -4.41
CA PRO A 119 3.90 6.77 -4.54
C PRO A 119 4.63 6.76 -3.20
N GLN A 120 5.95 6.69 -3.22
CA GLN A 120 6.75 6.91 -2.03
C GLN A 120 6.73 8.40 -1.63
N ALA A 121 6.99 8.68 -0.35
CA ALA A 121 6.92 10.04 0.20
C ALA A 121 7.92 11.03 -0.43
N ASP A 122 8.99 10.55 -1.05
CA ASP A 122 9.99 11.33 -1.79
C ASP A 122 9.67 11.48 -3.29
N GLU A 123 8.68 10.75 -3.80
CA GLU A 123 8.25 10.79 -5.19
C GLU A 123 7.12 11.80 -5.46
N ILE A 124 6.51 12.39 -4.40
CA ILE A 124 5.42 13.35 -4.54
C ILE A 124 5.91 14.81 -4.50
N PHE A 125 5.14 15.71 -5.12
CA PHE A 125 5.43 17.14 -5.08
C PHE A 125 5.15 17.72 -3.69
N LYS A 126 6.19 18.14 -2.98
CA LYS A 126 6.10 18.68 -1.60
C LYS A 126 5.84 20.18 -1.55
N THR A 127 6.09 20.91 -2.64
CA THR A 127 5.98 22.37 -2.74
C THR A 127 4.59 22.88 -3.14
N ILE A 128 3.60 22.00 -3.14
CA ILE A 128 2.19 22.31 -3.41
C ILE A 128 1.32 21.84 -2.26
N THR A 129 0.07 22.33 -2.19
CA THR A 129 -0.85 21.94 -1.12
C THR A 129 -1.45 20.55 -1.37
N GLY A 130 -1.99 19.90 -0.33
CA GLY A 130 -2.65 18.60 -0.47
C GLY A 130 -3.78 18.62 -1.51
N LEU A 131 -4.62 19.65 -1.49
CA LEU A 131 -5.68 19.85 -2.48
C LEU A 131 -5.13 19.99 -3.91
N GLN A 132 -4.05 20.77 -4.08
CA GLN A 132 -3.40 20.92 -5.37
C GLN A 132 -2.80 19.61 -5.87
N LEU A 133 -2.13 18.85 -4.99
CA LEU A 133 -1.53 17.56 -5.34
C LEU A 133 -2.59 16.58 -5.85
N LEU A 134 -3.68 16.38 -5.12
CA LEU A 134 -4.76 15.48 -5.52
C LEU A 134 -5.46 15.96 -6.79
N THR A 135 -5.74 17.26 -6.91
CA THR A 135 -6.34 17.84 -8.13
C THR A 135 -5.44 17.57 -9.34
N TYR A 136 -4.15 17.81 -9.20
CA TYR A 136 -3.18 17.57 -10.27
C TYR A 136 -3.08 16.08 -10.64
N ALA A 137 -3.05 15.20 -9.64
CA ALA A 137 -3.03 13.75 -9.85
C ALA A 137 -4.26 13.27 -10.65
N GLY A 138 -5.47 13.79 -10.33
CA GLY A 138 -6.69 13.50 -11.08
C GLY A 138 -6.61 13.97 -12.53
N MET A 139 -6.13 15.18 -12.74
CA MET A 139 -5.98 15.74 -14.11
C MET A 139 -4.98 14.94 -14.95
N LEU A 140 -3.90 14.40 -14.35
CA LEU A 140 -2.95 13.50 -15.03
C LEU A 140 -3.55 12.14 -15.41
N ARG A 141 -4.74 11.83 -14.88
CA ARG A 141 -5.54 10.64 -15.21
C ARG A 141 -6.72 10.96 -16.12
N ASP A 142 -6.61 12.01 -16.94
CA ASP A 142 -7.62 12.47 -17.91
C ASP A 142 -8.96 12.92 -17.27
N MET A 143 -8.98 13.21 -15.97
CA MET A 143 -10.17 13.75 -15.31
C MET A 143 -10.30 15.27 -15.56
N SER A 144 -11.54 15.77 -15.67
CA SER A 144 -11.76 17.21 -15.69
C SER A 144 -11.29 17.86 -14.38
N ARG A 145 -10.89 19.14 -14.44
CA ARG A 145 -10.49 19.87 -13.23
C ARG A 145 -11.61 19.89 -12.18
N ALA A 146 -12.86 20.07 -12.59
CA ALA A 146 -14.00 20.12 -11.69
C ALA A 146 -14.18 18.78 -10.94
N GLU A 147 -14.14 17.67 -11.66
CA GLU A 147 -14.20 16.33 -11.07
C GLU A 147 -12.97 16.04 -10.18
N SER A 148 -11.77 16.42 -10.61
CA SER A 148 -10.55 16.26 -9.81
C SER A 148 -10.63 17.02 -8.48
N VAL A 149 -11.11 18.27 -8.48
CA VAL A 149 -11.30 19.06 -7.26
C VAL A 149 -12.36 18.43 -6.36
N LYS A 150 -13.48 17.97 -6.91
CA LYS A 150 -14.52 17.31 -6.14
C LYS A 150 -13.96 16.07 -5.44
N ARG A 151 -13.37 15.13 -6.17
CA ARG A 151 -12.80 13.91 -5.60
C ARG A 151 -11.62 14.17 -4.64
N ALA A 152 -10.82 15.20 -4.91
CA ALA A 152 -9.77 15.62 -4.00
C ALA A 152 -10.33 16.02 -2.63
N ASN A 153 -11.42 16.80 -2.58
CA ASN A 153 -12.08 17.16 -1.33
C ASN A 153 -12.71 15.94 -0.64
N ASP A 154 -13.36 15.05 -1.39
CA ASP A 154 -13.95 13.82 -0.85
C ASP A 154 -12.84 12.94 -0.19
N LEU A 155 -11.71 12.77 -0.86
CA LEU A 155 -10.56 12.03 -0.32
C LEU A 155 -9.92 12.73 0.88
N LEU A 156 -9.70 14.04 0.83
CA LEU A 156 -9.17 14.79 1.97
C LEU A 156 -10.05 14.64 3.20
N SER A 157 -11.37 14.61 3.02
CA SER A 157 -12.32 14.34 4.10
C SER A 157 -12.21 12.91 4.62
N ALA A 158 -12.20 11.90 3.74
CA ALA A 158 -12.11 10.49 4.12
C ALA A 158 -10.80 10.15 4.86
N PHE A 159 -9.71 10.83 4.50
CA PHE A 159 -8.39 10.65 5.12
C PHE A 159 -8.15 11.54 6.35
N ASP A 160 -9.15 12.33 6.78
CA ASP A 160 -9.01 13.29 7.88
C ASP A 160 -7.88 14.29 7.64
N LEU A 161 -7.83 14.85 6.42
CA LEU A 161 -6.86 15.85 5.97
C LEU A 161 -7.50 17.18 5.57
N THR A 162 -8.79 17.38 5.87
CA THR A 162 -9.54 18.58 5.48
C THR A 162 -8.91 19.86 6.01
N GLU A 163 -8.52 19.89 7.28
CA GLU A 163 -7.85 21.05 7.92
C GLU A 163 -6.50 21.38 7.26
N ALA A 164 -5.82 20.35 6.74
CA ALA A 164 -4.52 20.47 6.09
C ALA A 164 -4.61 20.61 4.56
N ALA A 165 -5.80 20.67 3.98
CA ALA A 165 -6.01 20.70 2.53
C ALA A 165 -5.21 21.81 1.83
N ASN A 166 -5.07 22.98 2.47
CA ASN A 166 -4.38 24.15 1.95
C ASN A 166 -2.96 24.32 2.53
N THR A 167 -2.49 23.39 3.35
CA THR A 167 -1.10 23.34 3.86
C THR A 167 -0.21 22.68 2.82
N MET A 168 1.04 23.11 2.69
CA MET A 168 2.02 22.49 1.81
C MET A 168 2.31 21.05 2.26
N VAL A 169 2.46 20.14 1.31
CA VAL A 169 2.78 18.73 1.61
C VAL A 169 4.13 18.58 2.32
N SER A 170 5.07 19.54 2.14
CA SER A 170 6.32 19.61 2.90
C SER A 170 6.12 19.68 4.41
N ASP A 171 5.00 20.24 4.86
CA ASP A 171 4.68 20.49 6.27
C ASP A 171 3.81 19.39 6.89
N TYR A 172 3.50 18.35 6.10
CA TYR A 172 2.74 17.19 6.56
C TYR A 172 3.60 16.31 7.49
N SER A 173 2.96 15.74 8.52
CA SER A 173 3.58 14.67 9.32
C SER A 173 3.78 13.41 8.45
N THR A 174 4.57 12.46 8.92
CA THR A 174 4.77 11.17 8.22
C THR A 174 3.44 10.47 7.96
N GLY A 175 2.54 10.42 8.96
CA GLY A 175 1.21 9.83 8.83
C GLY A 175 0.36 10.57 7.78
N MET A 176 0.32 11.91 7.80
CA MET A 176 -0.38 12.73 6.80
C MET A 176 0.19 12.50 5.40
N THR A 177 1.52 12.39 5.28
CA THR A 177 2.19 12.13 4.00
C THR A 177 1.80 10.75 3.44
N LYS A 178 1.74 9.72 4.27
CA LYS A 178 1.26 8.38 3.85
C LYS A 178 -0.21 8.41 3.42
N LYS A 179 -1.07 9.13 4.16
CA LYS A 179 -2.48 9.33 3.81
C LYS A 179 -2.64 10.01 2.45
N ILE A 180 -1.93 11.10 2.18
CA ILE A 180 -2.04 11.80 0.89
C ILE A 180 -1.46 10.99 -0.27
N CYS A 181 -0.40 10.19 -0.05
CA CYS A 181 0.13 9.24 -1.04
C CYS A 181 -0.93 8.20 -1.42
N LEU A 182 -1.61 7.60 -0.45
CA LEU A 182 -2.69 6.64 -0.72
C LEU A 182 -3.88 7.32 -1.43
N ALA A 183 -4.29 8.51 -0.99
CA ALA A 183 -5.32 9.30 -1.65
C ALA A 183 -4.98 9.60 -3.12
N THR A 184 -3.69 9.88 -3.41
CA THR A 184 -3.19 10.09 -4.78
C THR A 184 -3.36 8.83 -5.65
N ALA A 185 -3.12 7.65 -5.08
CA ALA A 185 -3.34 6.38 -5.77
C ALA A 185 -4.82 6.10 -6.04
N MET A 186 -5.73 6.61 -5.20
CA MET A 186 -7.18 6.34 -5.27
C MET A 186 -7.97 7.34 -6.12
N ILE A 187 -7.43 8.52 -6.44
CA ILE A 187 -8.16 9.65 -7.04
C ILE A 187 -8.95 9.30 -8.31
N HIS A 188 -8.43 8.40 -9.14
CA HIS A 188 -9.04 7.98 -10.40
C HIS A 188 -9.91 6.73 -10.29
N SER A 189 -10.23 6.30 -9.06
CA SER A 189 -11.03 5.09 -8.76
C SER A 189 -10.48 3.83 -9.47
N PRO A 190 -9.24 3.43 -9.21
CA PRO A 190 -8.66 2.22 -9.80
C PRO A 190 -9.41 0.97 -9.31
N ARG A 191 -9.27 -0.15 -10.01
CA ARG A 191 -9.80 -1.46 -9.58
C ARG A 191 -8.78 -2.24 -8.74
N VAL A 192 -7.50 -1.91 -8.86
CA VAL A 192 -6.39 -2.51 -8.10
C VAL A 192 -5.56 -1.40 -7.47
N LEU A 193 -5.35 -1.49 -6.17
CA LEU A 193 -4.38 -0.66 -5.44
C LEU A 193 -3.12 -1.46 -5.17
N VAL A 194 -1.96 -0.90 -5.48
CA VAL A 194 -0.65 -1.49 -5.19
C VAL A 194 0.12 -0.58 -4.26
N LEU A 195 0.51 -1.12 -3.10
CA LEU A 195 1.07 -0.38 -1.99
C LEU A 195 2.37 -1.06 -1.56
N ASP A 196 3.49 -0.35 -1.67
CA ASP A 196 4.79 -0.88 -1.23
C ASP A 196 5.11 -0.36 0.17
N GLU A 197 5.09 -1.26 1.17
CA GLU A 197 5.30 -1.01 2.61
C GLU A 197 4.45 0.18 3.15
N PRO A 198 3.10 0.15 2.98
CA PRO A 198 2.25 1.32 3.26
C PRO A 198 2.21 1.72 4.74
N PHE A 199 2.47 0.79 5.65
CA PHE A 199 2.38 0.99 7.10
C PHE A 199 3.74 1.24 7.78
N GLU A 200 4.83 1.22 7.01
CA GLU A 200 6.17 1.47 7.54
C GLU A 200 6.30 2.91 8.07
N ALA A 201 6.83 3.05 9.29
CA ALA A 201 7.04 4.33 9.98
C ALA A 201 5.76 5.18 10.18
N VAL A 202 4.58 4.55 10.20
CA VAL A 202 3.29 5.22 10.44
C VAL A 202 2.90 5.03 11.91
N ASP A 203 2.43 6.10 12.54
CA ASP A 203 1.90 6.05 13.90
C ASP A 203 0.62 5.17 13.98
N PRO A 204 0.27 4.64 15.19
CA PRO A 204 -0.84 3.71 15.34
C PRO A 204 -2.19 4.28 14.88
N VAL A 205 -2.45 5.58 15.10
CA VAL A 205 -3.73 6.22 14.74
C VAL A 205 -3.87 6.34 13.23
N SER A 206 -2.84 6.87 12.56
CA SER A 206 -2.79 6.95 11.10
C SER A 206 -2.84 5.57 10.46
N SER A 207 -2.16 4.58 11.05
CA SER A 207 -2.19 3.19 10.57
C SER A 207 -3.59 2.58 10.67
N ALA A 208 -4.34 2.82 11.76
CA ALA A 208 -5.72 2.36 11.90
C ALA A 208 -6.62 2.97 10.82
N ASN A 209 -6.55 4.28 10.61
CA ASN A 209 -7.33 4.96 9.58
C ASN A 209 -7.02 4.42 8.16
N LEU A 210 -5.74 4.19 7.83
CA LEU A 210 -5.37 3.60 6.54
C LEU A 210 -5.93 2.18 6.36
N LYS A 211 -5.90 1.36 7.43
CA LYS A 211 -6.47 0.00 7.42
C LYS A 211 -7.98 0.01 7.17
N ASP A 212 -8.71 0.90 7.85
CA ASP A 212 -10.16 1.02 7.69
C ASP A 212 -10.53 1.42 6.26
N ILE A 213 -9.82 2.41 5.67
CA ILE A 213 -10.03 2.83 4.28
C ILE A 213 -9.77 1.70 3.30
N LEU A 214 -8.68 0.94 3.49
CA LEU A 214 -8.34 -0.18 2.61
C LEU A 214 -9.32 -1.34 2.77
N ALA A 215 -9.80 -1.62 3.98
CA ALA A 215 -10.83 -2.63 4.22
C ALA A 215 -12.15 -2.26 3.53
N GLU A 216 -12.57 -1.00 3.65
CA GLU A 216 -13.75 -0.48 2.96
C GLU A 216 -13.58 -0.58 1.42
N TYR A 217 -12.41 -0.21 0.90
CA TYR A 217 -12.13 -0.33 -0.54
C TYR A 217 -12.27 -1.77 -1.05
N VAL A 218 -11.79 -2.77 -0.29
CA VAL A 218 -11.95 -4.19 -0.65
C VAL A 218 -13.41 -4.62 -0.52
N SER A 219 -14.13 -4.16 0.51
CA SER A 219 -15.55 -4.50 0.72
C SER A 219 -16.45 -4.05 -0.43
N THR A 220 -16.04 -2.98 -1.13
CA THR A 220 -16.72 -2.47 -2.34
C THR A 220 -16.27 -3.13 -3.64
N GLY A 221 -15.47 -4.19 -3.57
CA GLY A 221 -15.01 -5.00 -4.72
C GLY A 221 -13.66 -4.57 -5.30
N GLY A 222 -12.95 -3.66 -4.66
CA GLY A 222 -11.58 -3.31 -5.01
C GLY A 222 -10.60 -4.42 -4.66
N THR A 223 -9.47 -4.49 -5.36
CA THR A 223 -8.36 -5.40 -5.05
C THR A 223 -7.21 -4.60 -4.47
N VAL A 224 -6.64 -5.07 -3.35
CA VAL A 224 -5.48 -4.43 -2.72
C VAL A 224 -4.31 -5.40 -2.71
N ILE A 225 -3.15 -4.92 -3.15
CA ILE A 225 -1.87 -5.63 -3.09
C ILE A 225 -0.94 -4.82 -2.20
N ILE A 226 -0.50 -5.41 -1.10
CA ILE A 226 0.50 -4.78 -0.22
C ILE A 226 1.78 -5.60 -0.19
N SER A 227 2.93 -4.93 -0.20
CA SER A 227 4.14 -5.57 0.29
C SER A 227 4.26 -5.34 1.80
N SER A 228 4.75 -6.32 2.52
CA SER A 228 5.07 -6.19 3.94
C SER A 228 6.12 -7.20 4.38
N HIS A 229 6.87 -6.85 5.41
CA HIS A 229 7.72 -7.76 6.17
C HIS A 229 7.14 -8.06 7.57
N VAL A 230 5.96 -7.49 7.90
CA VAL A 230 5.26 -7.67 9.20
C VAL A 230 4.16 -8.72 9.04
N MET A 231 4.42 -9.95 9.49
CA MET A 231 3.51 -11.10 9.30
C MET A 231 2.18 -10.89 10.01
N GLU A 232 2.18 -10.40 11.25
CA GLU A 232 0.96 -10.12 12.03
C GLU A 232 0.00 -9.17 11.30
N LEU A 233 0.54 -8.18 10.57
CA LEU A 233 -0.26 -7.27 9.76
C LEU A 233 -0.95 -8.02 8.61
N VAL A 234 -0.21 -8.88 7.92
CA VAL A 234 -0.69 -9.67 6.78
C VAL A 234 -1.77 -10.65 7.23
N GLU A 235 -1.56 -11.35 8.34
CA GLU A 235 -2.56 -12.27 8.93
C GLU A 235 -3.87 -11.58 9.28
N LYS A 236 -3.81 -10.33 9.76
CA LYS A 236 -5.02 -9.60 10.16
C LYS A 236 -5.80 -8.98 9.01
N MET A 237 -5.13 -8.67 7.89
CA MET A 237 -5.73 -7.88 6.82
C MET A 237 -5.91 -8.65 5.51
N CYS A 238 -5.04 -9.60 5.23
CA CYS A 238 -5.01 -10.25 3.92
C CYS A 238 -5.89 -11.50 3.89
N SER A 239 -6.62 -11.68 2.80
CA SER A 239 -7.31 -12.93 2.47
C SER A 239 -6.38 -13.93 1.77
N HIS A 240 -5.38 -13.40 1.06
CA HIS A 240 -4.40 -14.17 0.28
C HIS A 240 -3.00 -13.66 0.53
N VAL A 241 -2.01 -14.52 0.34
CA VAL A 241 -0.60 -14.17 0.53
C VAL A 241 0.30 -14.90 -0.46
N ALA A 242 1.38 -14.24 -0.88
CA ALA A 242 2.50 -14.89 -1.53
C ALA A 242 3.78 -14.63 -0.72
N ILE A 243 4.50 -15.69 -0.41
CA ILE A 243 5.84 -15.61 0.20
C ILE A 243 6.86 -15.62 -0.93
N ILE A 244 7.61 -14.51 -1.02
CA ILE A 244 8.68 -14.35 -2.02
C ILE A 244 10.02 -14.50 -1.32
N ASN A 245 10.85 -15.37 -1.83
CA ASN A 245 12.22 -15.58 -1.36
C ASN A 245 13.18 -15.69 -2.54
N GLU A 246 14.30 -14.97 -2.50
CA GLU A 246 15.36 -15.01 -3.52
C GLU A 246 14.84 -14.86 -4.98
N GLY A 247 13.84 -14.00 -5.17
CA GLY A 247 13.24 -13.74 -6.47
C GLY A 247 12.17 -14.74 -6.94
N HIS A 248 11.86 -15.76 -6.16
CA HIS A 248 10.87 -16.79 -6.47
C HIS A 248 9.64 -16.73 -5.54
N VAL A 249 8.51 -17.26 -5.98
CA VAL A 249 7.36 -17.53 -5.11
C VAL A 249 7.61 -18.86 -4.38
N ALA A 250 7.83 -18.80 -3.07
CA ALA A 250 8.02 -19.96 -2.21
C ALA A 250 6.67 -20.64 -1.87
N ALA A 251 5.62 -19.83 -1.66
CA ALA A 251 4.25 -20.30 -1.47
C ALA A 251 3.28 -19.19 -1.85
N ALA A 252 2.11 -19.50 -2.38
CA ALA A 252 1.04 -18.55 -2.68
C ALA A 252 -0.32 -19.25 -2.61
N GLY A 253 -1.35 -18.50 -2.16
CA GLY A 253 -2.72 -19.00 -2.03
C GLY A 253 -3.50 -18.17 -1.02
N THR A 254 -4.62 -18.70 -0.55
CA THR A 254 -5.32 -18.14 0.61
C THR A 254 -4.41 -18.17 1.85
N LEU A 255 -4.70 -17.31 2.80
CA LEU A 255 -3.91 -17.28 4.05
C LEU A 255 -3.88 -18.67 4.73
N GLU A 256 -5.03 -19.36 4.75
CA GLU A 256 -5.17 -20.68 5.34
C GLU A 256 -4.33 -21.76 4.61
N GLU A 257 -4.35 -21.75 3.28
CA GLU A 257 -3.57 -22.69 2.45
C GLU A 257 -2.07 -22.51 2.65
N VAL A 258 -1.59 -21.25 2.76
CA VAL A 258 -0.17 -20.95 2.94
C VAL A 258 0.26 -21.21 4.38
N ALA A 259 -0.54 -20.84 5.37
CA ALA A 259 -0.25 -21.04 6.79
C ALA A 259 -0.26 -22.53 7.21
N GLN A 260 -1.07 -23.37 6.56
CA GLN A 260 -1.15 -24.83 6.84
C GLN A 260 -1.41 -25.16 8.31
N GLY A 261 -2.24 -24.35 8.99
CA GLY A 261 -2.57 -24.52 10.41
C GLY A 261 -1.49 -24.05 11.40
N LYS A 262 -0.48 -23.31 10.94
CA LYS A 262 0.55 -22.63 11.73
C LYS A 262 0.34 -21.12 11.67
N ASP A 263 1.05 -20.39 12.53
CA ASP A 263 1.20 -18.94 12.37
C ASP A 263 1.96 -18.64 11.07
N LEU A 264 1.58 -17.56 10.38
CA LEU A 264 2.24 -17.16 9.13
C LEU A 264 3.73 -16.89 9.33
N GLU A 265 4.13 -16.37 10.51
CA GLU A 265 5.53 -16.14 10.85
C GLU A 265 6.32 -17.45 10.92
N ASP A 266 5.79 -18.48 11.58
CA ASP A 266 6.44 -19.79 11.65
C ASP A 266 6.57 -20.43 10.28
N ARG A 267 5.48 -20.34 9.47
CA ARG A 267 5.49 -20.84 8.10
C ARG A 267 6.48 -20.10 7.20
N PHE A 268 6.54 -18.79 7.34
CA PHE A 268 7.52 -17.95 6.66
C PHE A 268 8.96 -18.36 7.00
N MET A 269 9.27 -18.55 8.28
CA MET A 269 10.59 -18.98 8.73
C MET A 269 11.00 -20.36 8.18
N GLU A 270 10.05 -21.28 8.02
CA GLU A 270 10.30 -22.57 7.39
C GLU A 270 10.67 -22.43 5.90
N LEU A 271 9.98 -21.55 5.17
CA LEU A 271 10.14 -21.40 3.72
C LEU A 271 11.33 -20.53 3.32
N VAL A 272 11.70 -19.57 4.17
CA VAL A 272 12.77 -18.61 3.86
C VAL A 272 14.14 -19.05 4.42
N GLY A 273 14.15 -20.11 5.24
CA GLY A 273 15.38 -20.63 5.86
C GLY A 273 15.57 -20.08 7.28
N GLY A 274 15.29 -20.91 8.23
CA GLY A 274 15.13 -20.74 9.66
C GLY A 274 15.99 -19.73 10.42
N ARG A 275 15.63 -19.53 11.69
CA ARG A 275 16.41 -18.72 12.63
C ARG A 275 17.87 -19.15 12.63
N HIS A 276 18.77 -18.28 12.16
CA HIS A 276 20.18 -18.45 12.52
C HIS A 276 20.23 -18.43 14.04
N SER A 277 20.65 -19.55 14.66
CA SER A 277 20.89 -19.58 16.09
C SER A 277 21.87 -18.44 16.41
N ALA A 278 21.46 -17.53 17.30
CA ALA A 278 22.32 -16.44 17.71
C ALA A 278 23.69 -17.03 18.11
N ALA A 279 24.74 -16.57 17.45
CA ALA A 279 26.09 -16.94 17.81
C ALA A 279 26.26 -16.61 19.32
N ARG A 280 26.68 -17.58 20.10
CA ARG A 280 26.89 -17.39 21.54
C ARG A 280 27.99 -16.35 21.71
N ILE A 281 27.64 -15.20 22.26
CA ILE A 281 28.58 -14.12 22.52
C ILE A 281 29.17 -14.39 23.92
N ASP A 282 30.30 -15.10 24.02
CA ASP A 282 30.85 -15.61 25.26
C ASP A 282 31.19 -14.51 26.29
N TRP A 283 31.54 -13.31 25.82
CA TRP A 283 31.82 -12.17 26.71
C TRP A 283 30.57 -11.51 27.31
N LEU A 284 29.36 -11.72 26.75
CA LEU A 284 28.11 -11.26 27.34
C LEU A 284 27.68 -12.05 28.57
N ASN A 285 28.19 -13.26 28.74
CA ASN A 285 27.82 -14.15 29.83
C ASN A 285 28.79 -14.05 31.06
N GLY A 286 29.53 -12.95 31.19
CA GLY A 286 30.25 -12.62 32.44
C GLY A 286 31.32 -13.63 32.84
N GLY A 287 32.01 -14.24 31.90
CA GLY A 287 33.16 -15.09 32.18
C GLY A 287 34.45 -14.30 32.30
N GLU A 288 34.56 -13.45 33.31
CA GLU A 288 35.78 -13.14 34.05
C GLU A 288 35.42 -12.16 35.15
N SER A 289 35.58 -12.60 36.39
CA SER A 289 35.44 -11.79 37.58
C SER A 289 36.30 -10.53 37.45
N TYR A 290 35.67 -9.35 37.49
CA TYR A 290 36.35 -8.10 37.75
C TYR A 290 37.04 -8.22 39.11
N ASN A 291 38.29 -8.58 39.13
CA ASN A 291 39.15 -8.41 40.30
C ASN A 291 39.31 -6.90 40.52
N ALA A 292 38.41 -6.33 41.33
CA ALA A 292 38.59 -5.01 41.89
C ALA A 292 39.82 -5.04 42.77
N THR A 293 40.94 -4.52 42.30
CA THR A 293 42.12 -4.22 43.11
C THR A 293 41.69 -3.21 44.18
N PRO A 294 41.87 -3.51 45.48
CA PRO A 294 41.51 -2.55 46.52
C PRO A 294 42.37 -1.29 46.38
N ILE A 295 41.72 -0.14 46.27
CA ILE A 295 42.40 1.17 46.37
C ILE A 295 42.93 1.25 47.79
N ALA A 296 44.25 1.16 47.93
CA ALA A 296 44.93 1.38 49.21
C ALA A 296 44.66 2.78 49.70
N SER A 297 43.95 2.91 50.80
CA SER A 297 43.77 4.15 51.54
C SER A 297 45.11 4.54 52.20
N ASN A 298 45.87 5.45 51.59
CA ASN A 298 46.96 6.13 52.29
C ASN A 298 46.34 7.21 53.17
N HIS A 299 46.18 6.87 54.46
CA HIS A 299 46.20 7.81 55.54
C HIS A 299 47.67 7.90 56.03
N ASN A 300 48.30 9.04 55.84
CA ASN A 300 49.37 9.49 56.69
C ASN A 300 49.50 10.98 56.71
N ALA A 301 49.35 11.51 57.97
CA ALA A 301 49.86 12.73 58.62
C ALA A 301 49.54 14.10 57.99
#